data_300086dff42d3b260b84e605bb6e0310
#
_entry.id   300086dff42d3b260b84e605bb6e0310
#
_cell.length_a   1.000
_cell.length_b   1.000
_cell.length_c   1.000
_cell.angle_alpha   90.00
_cell.angle_beta   90.00
_cell.angle_gamma   90.00
#
_symmetry.space_group_name_H-M   'P 1'
#
loop_
_entity.id
_entity.type
_entity.pdbx_description
1 polymer ?
#
loop_
_entity_poly.entity_id
_entity_poly.type
_entity_poly.pdbx_seq_one_letter_code
_entity_poly.pdbx_strand_id
1 'polypeptide(L)'
;VGNGIDRAVSADWPYPQLVAHRCGGSLAPENTLAGFDACVRHGYRMVEFDAKLSADNQLFLLHDDTLERTTNGRGAAADYTWAQLAALDAGAWYGPQFAGTRLPTLADAAARCARDGIAANIEIKPCPGRDEITGRLVASGALTLWQGQTPPLLSSFSFDALAAARDAAPSLRRGMLFEEVPADWLRIVRELDCVSLHASHRHLSEPLVADIRAAGLRVLAYTVNEPARALLLAQWGVDMICTDRIDRLKPDMFSALANPV
;
A
#
# COMPACT_ATOMS: atom_id res chain seq x y z
N VAL A 1 37.94 -3.67 -6.78
CA VAL A 1 37.24 -4.43 -7.84
C VAL A 1 35.75 -4.10 -7.65
N GLY A 2 35.25 -3.18 -8.54
CA GLY A 2 33.88 -2.71 -8.45
C GLY A 2 32.89 -3.77 -8.92
N ASN A 3 31.87 -4.05 -8.11
CA ASN A 3 30.62 -4.58 -8.62
C ASN A 3 29.64 -3.41 -8.70
N GLY A 4 29.70 -2.72 -9.83
CA GLY A 4 28.64 -1.82 -10.25
C GLY A 4 27.38 -2.64 -10.51
N ILE A 5 26.40 -2.55 -9.62
CA ILE A 5 25.04 -2.96 -9.92
C ILE A 5 24.43 -1.79 -10.68
N ASP A 6 24.62 -1.80 -11.99
CA ASP A 6 23.82 -1.06 -12.95
C ASP A 6 22.45 -1.77 -13.01
N ARG A 7 21.65 -1.63 -11.95
CA ARG A 7 20.23 -1.97 -12.02
C ARG A 7 19.56 -0.84 -12.80
N ALA A 8 19.59 -0.97 -14.13
CA ALA A 8 18.69 -0.21 -14.98
C ALA A 8 17.31 -0.25 -14.34
N VAL A 9 16.68 0.92 -14.20
CA VAL A 9 15.27 1.05 -13.77
C VAL A 9 14.50 0.01 -14.55
N SER A 10 14.12 -1.08 -13.88
CA SER A 10 13.60 -2.30 -14.50
C SER A 10 12.49 -1.90 -15.47
N ALA A 11 12.60 -2.31 -16.73
CA ALA A 11 11.58 -2.16 -17.77
C ALA A 11 10.26 -2.86 -17.39
N ASP A 12 10.28 -3.64 -16.32
CA ASP A 12 9.17 -4.44 -15.82
C ASP A 12 8.62 -3.84 -14.51
N TRP A 13 7.89 -2.71 -14.65
CA TRP A 13 7.12 -2.13 -13.55
C TRP A 13 5.63 -2.40 -13.79
N PRO A 14 5.03 -3.43 -13.17
CA PRO A 14 3.70 -3.90 -13.52
C PRO A 14 2.58 -3.10 -12.86
N TYR A 15 2.90 -2.10 -12.04
CA TYR A 15 1.91 -1.43 -11.21
C TYR A 15 1.34 -0.19 -11.91
N PRO A 16 -0.01 -0.01 -11.86
CA PRO A 16 -0.68 1.19 -12.36
C PRO A 16 -0.24 2.48 -11.65
N GLN A 17 -0.36 3.60 -12.36
CA GLN A 17 0.00 4.90 -11.84
C GLN A 17 -0.94 5.39 -10.73
N LEU A 18 -2.23 5.02 -10.76
CA LEU A 18 -3.21 5.36 -9.73
C LEU A 18 -3.48 4.19 -8.81
N VAL A 19 -3.45 4.48 -7.51
CA VAL A 19 -3.65 3.53 -6.42
C VAL A 19 -4.81 3.98 -5.55
N ALA A 20 -5.82 3.14 -5.36
CA ALA A 20 -6.94 3.43 -4.46
C ALA A 20 -6.50 3.18 -3.01
N HIS A 21 -6.40 4.24 -2.21
CA HIS A 21 -6.00 4.20 -0.81
C HIS A 21 -6.99 3.39 0.03
N ARG A 22 -6.51 2.49 0.87
CA ARG A 22 -7.32 1.62 1.75
C ARG A 22 -8.47 0.92 1.03
N CYS A 23 -8.20 0.41 -0.17
CA CYS A 23 -9.11 -0.27 -1.10
C CYS A 23 -10.05 0.65 -1.88
N GLY A 24 -10.80 1.53 -1.23
CA GLY A 24 -11.88 2.31 -1.85
C GLY A 24 -11.78 3.83 -1.68
N GLY A 25 -10.68 4.31 -1.11
CA GLY A 25 -10.55 5.71 -0.73
C GLY A 25 -11.68 6.15 0.19
N SER A 26 -12.19 7.36 -0.06
CA SER A 26 -13.31 7.93 0.71
C SER A 26 -14.70 7.53 0.21
N LEU A 27 -14.84 6.48 -0.61
CA LEU A 27 -16.15 6.08 -1.19
C LEU A 27 -16.73 4.80 -0.59
N ALA A 28 -16.00 4.15 0.30
CA ALA A 28 -16.42 2.95 1.01
C ALA A 28 -15.69 2.86 2.36
N PRO A 29 -16.14 2.02 3.30
CA PRO A 29 -15.38 1.75 4.51
C PRO A 29 -13.98 1.25 4.16
N GLU A 30 -12.97 1.91 4.72
CA GLU A 30 -11.56 1.60 4.47
C GLU A 30 -11.21 0.15 4.84
N ASN A 31 -10.23 -0.42 4.13
CA ASN A 31 -9.72 -1.76 4.41
C ASN A 31 -10.80 -2.87 4.42
N THR A 32 -11.83 -2.74 3.58
CA THR A 32 -12.92 -3.72 3.45
C THR A 32 -13.13 -4.17 2.01
N LEU A 33 -13.81 -5.30 1.81
CA LEU A 33 -14.16 -5.78 0.47
C LEU A 33 -15.13 -4.84 -0.27
N ALA A 34 -15.92 -4.04 0.44
CA ALA A 34 -16.73 -2.99 -0.16
C ALA A 34 -15.88 -1.88 -0.81
N GLY A 35 -14.67 -1.63 -0.27
CA GLY A 35 -13.69 -0.75 -0.88
C GLY A 35 -13.21 -1.26 -2.24
N PHE A 36 -12.96 -2.56 -2.38
CA PHE A 36 -12.62 -3.16 -3.68
C PHE A 36 -13.75 -2.98 -4.71
N ASP A 37 -15.03 -3.09 -4.29
CA ASP A 37 -16.17 -2.82 -5.19
C ASP A 37 -16.15 -1.37 -5.70
N ALA A 38 -15.82 -0.41 -4.84
CA ALA A 38 -15.68 0.99 -5.23
C ALA A 38 -14.49 1.19 -6.19
N CYS A 39 -13.34 0.59 -5.91
CA CYS A 39 -12.14 0.60 -6.77
C CYS A 39 -12.48 0.14 -8.19
N VAL A 40 -13.11 -1.04 -8.34
CA VAL A 40 -13.48 -1.59 -9.65
C VAL A 40 -14.47 -0.70 -10.39
N ARG A 41 -15.53 -0.22 -9.71
CA ARG A 41 -16.54 0.66 -10.31
C ARG A 41 -15.95 1.96 -10.86
N HIS A 42 -14.88 2.47 -10.23
CA HIS A 42 -14.18 3.67 -10.69
C HIS A 42 -13.05 3.41 -11.69
N GLY A 43 -12.87 2.15 -12.14
CA GLY A 43 -11.90 1.76 -13.15
C GLY A 43 -10.46 1.65 -12.66
N TYR A 44 -10.23 1.68 -11.36
CA TYR A 44 -8.92 1.49 -10.77
C TYR A 44 -8.46 0.04 -10.92
N ARG A 45 -7.15 -0.15 -11.08
CA ARG A 45 -6.50 -1.46 -11.28
C ARG A 45 -5.44 -1.75 -10.21
N MET A 46 -5.34 -0.89 -9.20
CA MET A 46 -4.45 -1.10 -8.07
C MET A 46 -5.10 -0.55 -6.81
N VAL A 47 -4.98 -1.30 -5.74
CA VAL A 47 -5.37 -0.90 -4.38
C VAL A 47 -4.14 -0.84 -3.49
N GLU A 48 -4.22 -0.01 -2.47
CA GLU A 48 -3.37 -0.07 -1.30
C GLU A 48 -4.25 -0.45 -0.10
N PHE A 49 -3.70 -1.22 0.84
CA PHE A 49 -4.36 -1.59 2.09
C PHE A 49 -3.36 -1.99 3.18
N ASP A 50 -3.81 -1.87 4.44
CA ASP A 50 -3.01 -2.08 5.63
C ASP A 50 -3.16 -3.51 6.17
N ALA A 51 -2.08 -4.26 6.29
CA ALA A 51 -2.06 -5.62 6.81
C ALA A 51 -1.49 -5.67 8.24
N LYS A 52 -2.25 -6.24 9.16
CA LYS A 52 -1.94 -6.42 10.59
C LYS A 52 -2.03 -7.88 11.03
N LEU A 53 -1.58 -8.14 12.27
CA LEU A 53 -1.72 -9.44 12.94
C LEU A 53 -2.67 -9.36 14.13
N SER A 54 -3.59 -10.33 14.22
CA SER A 54 -4.35 -10.62 15.43
C SER A 54 -3.48 -11.19 16.55
N ALA A 55 -4.03 -11.37 17.75
CA ALA A 55 -3.33 -12.02 18.86
C ALA A 55 -2.84 -13.44 18.52
N ASP A 56 -3.61 -14.17 17.74
CA ASP A 56 -3.32 -15.53 17.26
C ASP A 56 -2.62 -15.58 15.89
N ASN A 57 -2.02 -14.44 15.46
CA ASN A 57 -1.23 -14.29 14.24
C ASN A 57 -1.99 -14.50 12.91
N GLN A 58 -3.31 -14.31 12.89
CA GLN A 58 -4.04 -14.22 11.63
C GLN A 58 -3.78 -12.88 10.96
N LEU A 59 -3.44 -12.89 9.67
CA LEU A 59 -3.30 -11.69 8.84
C LEU A 59 -4.69 -11.15 8.46
N PHE A 60 -4.93 -9.88 8.75
CA PHE A 60 -6.19 -9.18 8.45
C PHE A 60 -5.94 -7.71 8.12
N LEU A 61 -6.96 -7.02 7.60
CA LEU A 61 -6.84 -5.63 7.16
C LEU A 61 -7.39 -4.67 8.21
N LEU A 62 -6.54 -3.75 8.67
CA LEU A 62 -6.91 -2.64 9.55
C LEU A 62 -5.77 -1.61 9.59
N HIS A 63 -6.08 -0.31 9.58
CA HIS A 63 -5.06 0.73 9.65
C HIS A 63 -4.57 0.99 11.09
N ASP A 64 -5.49 1.34 11.99
CA ASP A 64 -5.17 1.80 13.34
C ASP A 64 -4.70 0.65 14.25
N ASP A 65 -4.00 0.98 15.32
CA ASP A 65 -3.65 0.00 16.35
C ASP A 65 -4.87 -0.38 17.21
N THR A 66 -5.89 0.47 17.22
CA THR A 66 -7.13 0.28 17.99
C THR A 66 -8.35 0.13 17.09
N LEU A 67 -9.44 -0.38 17.65
CA LEU A 67 -10.64 -0.80 16.90
C LEU A 67 -11.70 0.30 16.74
N GLU A 68 -11.65 1.36 17.55
CA GLU A 68 -12.76 2.29 17.77
C GLU A 68 -13.17 3.10 16.55
N ARG A 69 -12.22 3.50 15.69
CA ARG A 69 -12.50 4.45 14.60
C ARG A 69 -13.28 3.80 13.47
N THR A 70 -12.96 2.56 13.15
CA THR A 70 -13.48 1.89 11.94
C THR A 70 -14.24 0.59 12.22
N THR A 71 -14.49 0.28 13.50
CA THR A 71 -15.29 -0.88 13.89
C THR A 71 -16.19 -0.55 15.07
N ASN A 72 -17.08 -1.48 15.43
CA ASN A 72 -17.84 -1.42 16.67
C ASN A 72 -17.09 -2.05 17.87
N GLY A 73 -15.82 -2.45 17.70
CA GLY A 73 -14.93 -2.93 18.77
C GLY A 73 -14.26 -1.81 19.53
N ARG A 74 -13.49 -2.17 20.56
CA ARG A 74 -12.71 -1.24 21.39
C ARG A 74 -11.39 -1.85 21.81
N GLY A 75 -10.37 -1.02 22.04
CA GLY A 75 -9.05 -1.41 22.52
C GLY A 75 -8.11 -1.85 21.39
N ALA A 76 -6.93 -2.33 21.79
CA ALA A 76 -5.88 -2.68 20.83
C ALA A 76 -6.25 -3.92 20.03
N ALA A 77 -6.16 -3.82 18.71
CA ALA A 77 -6.46 -4.93 17.79
C ALA A 77 -5.57 -6.17 18.04
N ALA A 78 -4.34 -5.95 18.51
CA ALA A 78 -3.39 -7.02 18.83
C ALA A 78 -3.80 -7.89 20.02
N ASP A 79 -4.75 -7.45 20.83
CA ASP A 79 -5.24 -8.19 22.01
C ASP A 79 -6.37 -9.18 21.67
N TYR A 80 -6.89 -9.12 20.44
CA TYR A 80 -8.01 -9.93 19.99
C TYR A 80 -7.58 -11.08 19.09
N THR A 81 -8.17 -12.25 19.30
CA THR A 81 -8.06 -13.36 18.34
C THR A 81 -8.81 -13.03 17.05
N TRP A 82 -8.45 -13.71 15.97
CA TRP A 82 -9.17 -13.55 14.71
C TRP A 82 -10.69 -13.82 14.84
N ALA A 83 -11.06 -14.84 15.58
CA ALA A 83 -12.48 -15.16 15.80
C ALA A 83 -13.27 -13.99 16.42
N GLN A 84 -12.65 -13.22 17.30
CA GLN A 84 -13.25 -12.03 17.89
C GLN A 84 -13.29 -10.87 16.89
N LEU A 85 -12.20 -10.62 16.15
CA LEU A 85 -12.11 -9.55 15.15
C LEU A 85 -13.07 -9.78 13.97
N ALA A 86 -13.21 -11.02 13.49
CA ALA A 86 -14.12 -11.39 12.41
C ALA A 86 -15.60 -11.18 12.73
N ALA A 87 -15.96 -11.09 14.01
CA ALA A 87 -17.31 -10.81 14.45
C ALA A 87 -17.69 -9.32 14.45
N LEU A 88 -16.70 -8.43 14.34
CA LEU A 88 -16.92 -6.98 14.40
C LEU A 88 -17.60 -6.46 13.12
N ASP A 89 -18.34 -5.37 13.28
CA ASP A 89 -18.86 -4.57 12.18
C ASP A 89 -17.84 -3.49 11.84
N ALA A 90 -17.30 -3.51 10.62
CA ALA A 90 -16.32 -2.58 10.09
C ALA A 90 -16.92 -1.61 9.05
N GLY A 91 -18.25 -1.52 8.95
CA GLY A 91 -18.90 -0.70 7.92
C GLY A 91 -19.89 0.31 8.46
N ALA A 92 -20.60 0.01 9.56
CA ALA A 92 -21.66 0.86 10.11
C ALA A 92 -21.18 2.29 10.46
N TRP A 93 -19.92 2.46 10.86
CA TRP A 93 -19.31 3.77 11.15
C TRP A 93 -19.27 4.69 9.92
N TYR A 94 -19.14 4.11 8.73
CA TYR A 94 -19.10 4.85 7.48
C TYR A 94 -20.50 5.25 7.00
N GLY A 95 -21.47 4.36 7.17
CA GLY A 95 -22.85 4.61 6.81
C GLY A 95 -23.73 3.36 6.94
N PRO A 96 -25.07 3.54 7.13
CA PRO A 96 -25.97 2.45 7.42
C PRO A 96 -26.04 1.39 6.29
N GLN A 97 -25.77 1.80 5.04
CA GLN A 97 -25.75 0.87 3.88
C GLN A 97 -24.60 -0.12 3.93
N PHE A 98 -23.58 0.12 4.78
CA PHE A 98 -22.45 -0.77 4.98
C PHE A 98 -22.49 -1.53 6.32
N ALA A 99 -23.58 -1.38 7.09
CA ALA A 99 -23.74 -2.12 8.32
C ALA A 99 -23.62 -3.63 8.07
N GLY A 100 -22.89 -4.33 8.95
CA GLY A 100 -22.59 -5.76 8.80
C GLY A 100 -21.37 -6.08 7.93
N THR A 101 -20.70 -5.09 7.34
CA THR A 101 -19.40 -5.30 6.67
C THR A 101 -18.38 -5.83 7.68
N ARG A 102 -17.61 -6.85 7.28
CA ARG A 102 -16.62 -7.49 8.15
C ARG A 102 -15.21 -7.06 7.81
N LEU A 103 -14.30 -7.17 8.78
CA LEU A 103 -12.87 -7.08 8.52
C LEU A 103 -12.45 -8.25 7.62
N PRO A 104 -11.75 -8.03 6.51
CA PRO A 104 -11.25 -9.10 5.66
C PRO A 104 -9.92 -9.64 6.16
N THR A 105 -9.64 -10.90 5.87
CA THR A 105 -8.29 -11.46 5.97
C THR A 105 -7.43 -11.01 4.78
N LEU A 106 -6.11 -11.18 4.88
CA LEU A 106 -5.21 -11.00 3.74
C LEU A 106 -5.54 -11.97 2.59
N ALA A 107 -6.03 -13.18 2.92
CA ALA A 107 -6.46 -14.16 1.93
C ALA A 107 -7.72 -13.71 1.17
N ASP A 108 -8.68 -13.07 1.85
CA ASP A 108 -9.86 -12.49 1.20
C ASP A 108 -9.45 -11.37 0.22
N ALA A 109 -8.50 -10.51 0.62
CA ALA A 109 -7.97 -9.46 -0.24
C ALA A 109 -7.24 -10.04 -1.46
N ALA A 110 -6.42 -11.06 -1.28
CA ALA A 110 -5.72 -11.75 -2.38
C ALA A 110 -6.70 -12.39 -3.37
N ALA A 111 -7.71 -13.10 -2.87
CA ALA A 111 -8.77 -13.69 -3.68
C ALA A 111 -9.53 -12.61 -4.48
N ARG A 112 -9.74 -11.45 -3.85
CA ARG A 112 -10.39 -10.32 -4.50
C ARG A 112 -9.52 -9.74 -5.62
N CYS A 113 -8.21 -9.54 -5.36
CA CYS A 113 -7.25 -9.09 -6.36
C CYS A 113 -7.22 -10.05 -7.57
N ALA A 114 -7.16 -11.37 -7.31
CA ALA A 114 -7.17 -12.39 -8.37
C ALA A 114 -8.43 -12.33 -9.24
N ARG A 115 -9.59 -12.27 -8.59
CA ARG A 115 -10.89 -12.26 -9.28
C ARG A 115 -11.05 -11.05 -10.22
N ASP A 116 -10.61 -9.88 -9.77
CA ASP A 116 -10.86 -8.61 -10.46
C ASP A 116 -9.67 -8.12 -11.30
N GLY A 117 -8.54 -8.87 -11.29
CA GLY A 117 -7.32 -8.49 -12.00
C GLY A 117 -6.72 -7.18 -11.47
N ILE A 118 -6.69 -7.00 -10.14
CA ILE A 118 -6.23 -5.79 -9.46
C ILE A 118 -4.86 -6.05 -8.82
N ALA A 119 -3.89 -5.17 -9.06
CA ALA A 119 -2.61 -5.15 -8.37
C ALA A 119 -2.77 -4.63 -6.93
N ALA A 120 -1.84 -4.99 -6.04
CA ALA A 120 -1.87 -4.57 -4.65
C ALA A 120 -0.56 -3.92 -4.20
N ASN A 121 -0.67 -2.84 -3.42
CA ASN A 121 0.35 -2.38 -2.48
C ASN A 121 -0.12 -2.78 -1.07
N ILE A 122 0.63 -3.64 -0.41
CA ILE A 122 0.34 -4.10 0.94
C ILE A 122 1.20 -3.30 1.90
N GLU A 123 0.61 -2.37 2.65
CA GLU A 123 1.30 -1.74 3.76
C GLU A 123 1.39 -2.72 4.92
N ILE A 124 2.62 -3.08 5.30
CA ILE A 124 2.88 -3.84 6.52
C ILE A 124 2.72 -2.87 7.69
N LYS A 125 1.65 -3.07 8.47
CA LYS A 125 1.24 -2.17 9.57
C LYS A 125 1.35 -2.88 10.91
N PRO A 126 2.56 -3.03 11.47
CA PRO A 126 2.72 -3.74 12.73
C PRO A 126 2.05 -2.99 13.88
N CYS A 127 1.45 -3.74 14.80
CA CYS A 127 1.14 -3.20 16.12
C CYS A 127 2.44 -3.01 16.93
N PRO A 128 2.47 -2.13 17.94
CA PRO A 128 3.66 -1.86 18.73
C PRO A 128 4.36 -3.13 19.21
N GLY A 129 5.68 -3.23 18.95
CA GLY A 129 6.52 -4.35 19.35
C GLY A 129 6.34 -5.64 18.55
N ARG A 130 5.62 -5.59 17.42
CA ARG A 130 5.38 -6.77 16.56
C ARG A 130 5.90 -6.58 15.13
N ASP A 131 6.88 -5.70 14.95
CA ASP A 131 7.40 -5.31 13.64
C ASP A 131 7.93 -6.48 12.83
N GLU A 132 8.93 -7.19 13.36
CA GLU A 132 9.57 -8.31 12.66
C GLU A 132 8.60 -9.46 12.35
N ILE A 133 7.76 -9.86 13.32
CA ILE A 133 6.81 -10.95 13.09
C ILE A 133 5.76 -10.57 12.06
N THR A 134 5.27 -9.32 12.09
CA THR A 134 4.30 -8.84 11.10
C THR A 134 4.93 -8.80 9.71
N GLY A 135 6.13 -8.24 9.58
CA GLY A 135 6.88 -8.20 8.32
C GLY A 135 7.08 -9.58 7.71
N ARG A 136 7.59 -10.52 8.51
CA ARG A 136 7.81 -11.91 8.09
C ARG A 136 6.53 -12.60 7.63
N LEU A 137 5.44 -12.51 8.42
CA LEU A 137 4.21 -13.22 8.11
C LEU A 137 3.45 -12.60 6.93
N VAL A 138 3.43 -11.25 6.80
CA VAL A 138 2.85 -10.59 5.64
C VAL A 138 3.59 -10.99 4.37
N ALA A 139 4.92 -10.95 4.37
CA ALA A 139 5.73 -11.29 3.20
C ALA A 139 5.56 -12.77 2.79
N SER A 140 5.62 -13.70 3.74
CA SER A 140 5.42 -15.13 3.48
C SER A 140 4.00 -15.44 3.00
N GLY A 141 2.99 -14.80 3.60
CA GLY A 141 1.59 -14.90 3.19
C GLY A 141 1.38 -14.35 1.79
N ALA A 142 1.92 -13.16 1.50
CA ALA A 142 1.85 -12.55 0.18
C ALA A 142 2.50 -13.42 -0.91
N LEU A 143 3.67 -13.98 -0.64
CA LEU A 143 4.36 -14.88 -1.58
C LEU A 143 3.50 -16.10 -1.95
N THR A 144 2.74 -16.62 -0.99
CA THR A 144 1.87 -17.78 -1.20
C THR A 144 0.55 -17.39 -1.88
N LEU A 145 -0.10 -16.33 -1.39
CA LEU A 145 -1.46 -15.95 -1.80
C LEU A 145 -1.51 -15.31 -3.20
N TRP A 146 -0.41 -14.69 -3.68
CA TRP A 146 -0.32 -14.08 -5.02
C TRP A 146 0.35 -14.98 -6.06
N GLN A 147 0.48 -16.29 -5.82
CA GLN A 147 0.99 -17.20 -6.85
C GLN A 147 0.15 -17.15 -8.12
N GLY A 148 0.82 -16.97 -9.28
CA GLY A 148 0.14 -16.85 -10.57
C GLY A 148 -0.50 -15.50 -10.87
N GLN A 149 -0.33 -14.52 -9.98
CA GLN A 149 -0.80 -13.15 -10.15
C GLN A 149 0.39 -12.17 -10.28
N THR A 150 0.12 -10.91 -10.58
CA THR A 150 1.11 -9.84 -10.41
C THR A 150 1.53 -9.80 -8.94
N PRO A 151 2.82 -10.02 -8.61
CA PRO A 151 3.27 -9.98 -7.22
C PRO A 151 2.95 -8.64 -6.56
N PRO A 152 2.51 -8.60 -5.31
CA PRO A 152 2.20 -7.34 -4.65
C PRO A 152 3.48 -6.55 -4.36
N LEU A 153 3.33 -5.23 -4.28
CA LEU A 153 4.34 -4.34 -3.71
C LEU A 153 4.13 -4.31 -2.19
N LEU A 154 5.17 -4.60 -1.43
CA LEU A 154 5.13 -4.46 0.03
C LEU A 154 5.65 -3.08 0.42
N SER A 155 5.02 -2.44 1.40
CA SER A 155 5.51 -1.18 1.94
C SER A 155 5.37 -1.12 3.46
N SER A 156 6.14 -0.28 4.13
CA SER A 156 6.00 -0.01 5.57
C SER A 156 6.73 1.26 5.96
N PHE A 157 6.29 1.89 7.06
CA PHE A 157 7.06 2.88 7.79
C PHE A 157 8.09 2.25 8.73
N SER A 158 7.92 0.96 9.06
CA SER A 158 8.82 0.24 9.95
C SER A 158 9.99 -0.36 9.17
N PHE A 159 11.21 0.07 9.53
CA PHE A 159 12.45 -0.51 9.02
C PHE A 159 12.52 -2.01 9.33
N ASP A 160 12.25 -2.39 10.58
CA ASP A 160 12.37 -3.77 11.06
C ASP A 160 11.36 -4.70 10.38
N ALA A 161 10.13 -4.20 10.12
CA ALA A 161 9.14 -4.95 9.37
C ALA A 161 9.57 -5.20 7.93
N LEU A 162 10.14 -4.18 7.23
CA LEU A 162 10.66 -4.37 5.87
C LEU A 162 11.91 -5.25 5.81
N ALA A 163 12.80 -5.17 6.80
CA ALA A 163 13.95 -6.04 6.90
C ALA A 163 13.52 -7.51 7.05
N ALA A 164 12.57 -7.78 7.96
CA ALA A 164 12.00 -9.11 8.13
C ALA A 164 11.26 -9.61 6.87
N ALA A 165 10.56 -8.70 6.17
CA ALA A 165 9.89 -9.02 4.92
C ALA A 165 10.88 -9.34 3.79
N ARG A 166 12.01 -8.59 3.70
CA ARG A 166 13.11 -8.87 2.76
C ARG A 166 13.65 -10.27 2.97
N ASP A 167 13.93 -10.63 4.22
CA ASP A 167 14.55 -11.91 4.55
C ASP A 167 13.58 -13.10 4.33
N ALA A 168 12.27 -12.89 4.56
CA ALA A 168 11.25 -13.91 4.37
C ALA A 168 10.84 -14.12 2.89
N ALA A 169 10.81 -13.07 2.10
CA ALA A 169 10.40 -13.11 0.69
C ALA A 169 11.24 -12.13 -0.17
N PRO A 170 12.52 -12.44 -0.41
CA PRO A 170 13.44 -11.54 -1.12
C PRO A 170 12.99 -11.21 -2.55
N SER A 171 12.19 -12.06 -3.19
CA SER A 171 11.66 -11.85 -4.53
C SER A 171 10.53 -10.82 -4.62
N LEU A 172 9.86 -10.51 -3.52
CA LEU A 172 8.82 -9.49 -3.51
C LEU A 172 9.43 -8.09 -3.50
N ARG A 173 8.86 -7.19 -4.31
CA ARG A 173 9.26 -5.79 -4.36
C ARG A 173 8.86 -5.06 -3.08
N ARG A 174 9.73 -4.16 -2.61
CA ARG A 174 9.53 -3.38 -1.38
C ARG A 174 9.68 -1.89 -1.63
N GLY A 175 8.88 -1.09 -0.91
CA GLY A 175 8.97 0.36 -0.86
C GLY A 175 9.03 0.85 0.58
N MET A 176 9.96 1.75 0.90
CA MET A 176 10.04 2.38 2.22
C MET A 176 9.12 3.60 2.25
N LEU A 177 8.26 3.67 3.28
CA LEU A 177 7.36 4.79 3.54
C LEU A 177 8.03 5.82 4.47
N PHE A 178 7.92 7.10 4.10
CA PHE A 178 8.33 8.23 4.92
C PHE A 178 7.22 9.29 4.92
N GLU A 179 6.90 9.86 6.08
CA GLU A 179 6.11 11.09 6.11
C GLU A 179 6.95 12.24 5.52
N GLU A 180 8.14 12.47 6.06
CA GLU A 180 9.17 13.36 5.53
C GLU A 180 10.42 12.55 5.21
N VAL A 181 10.97 12.73 4.00
CA VAL A 181 12.12 11.94 3.53
C VAL A 181 13.40 12.42 4.27
N PRO A 182 14.03 11.55 5.08
CA PRO A 182 15.22 11.93 5.84
C PRO A 182 16.46 12.07 4.96
N ALA A 183 17.47 12.79 5.43
CA ALA A 183 18.69 13.04 4.65
C ALA A 183 19.44 11.73 4.28
N ASP A 184 19.33 10.69 5.09
CA ASP A 184 19.99 9.40 4.87
C ASP A 184 19.08 8.35 4.19
N TRP A 185 17.98 8.78 3.56
CA TRP A 185 16.99 7.92 2.90
C TRP A 185 17.65 6.90 1.94
N LEU A 186 18.69 7.31 1.22
CA LEU A 186 19.35 6.44 0.24
C LEU A 186 20.04 5.24 0.91
N ARG A 187 20.64 5.43 2.09
CA ARG A 187 21.19 4.32 2.89
C ARG A 187 20.10 3.36 3.31
N ILE A 188 18.99 3.88 3.84
CA ILE A 188 17.86 3.10 4.33
C ILE A 188 17.27 2.21 3.22
N VAL A 189 16.93 2.80 2.07
CA VAL A 189 16.31 2.05 0.96
C VAL A 189 17.24 1.01 0.35
N ARG A 190 18.56 1.26 0.34
CA ARG A 190 19.56 0.29 -0.13
C ARG A 190 19.72 -0.88 0.83
N GLU A 191 19.77 -0.60 2.13
CA GLU A 191 19.88 -1.63 3.17
C GLU A 191 18.68 -2.59 3.16
N LEU A 192 17.50 -2.08 2.81
CA LEU A 192 16.26 -2.84 2.70
C LEU A 192 16.02 -3.45 1.31
N ASP A 193 16.90 -3.26 0.32
CA ASP A 193 16.68 -3.64 -1.08
C ASP A 193 15.34 -3.13 -1.62
N CYS A 194 14.96 -1.90 -1.25
CA CYS A 194 13.74 -1.29 -1.76
C CYS A 194 13.90 -0.89 -3.23
N VAL A 195 12.82 -1.05 -4.00
CA VAL A 195 12.74 -0.64 -5.41
C VAL A 195 11.94 0.65 -5.58
N SER A 196 11.28 1.11 -4.52
CA SER A 196 10.53 2.36 -4.49
C SER A 196 10.66 3.07 -3.15
N LEU A 197 10.42 4.38 -3.19
CA LEU A 197 10.28 5.23 -2.02
C LEU A 197 8.87 5.84 -2.06
N HIS A 198 8.16 5.73 -0.95
CA HIS A 198 6.81 6.25 -0.79
C HIS A 198 6.86 7.43 0.18
N ALA A 199 6.31 8.59 -0.20
CA ALA A 199 6.38 9.76 0.65
C ALA A 199 5.08 10.58 0.64
N SER A 200 4.83 11.28 1.77
CA SER A 200 3.77 12.28 1.81
C SER A 200 4.02 13.34 0.74
N HIS A 201 3.04 13.54 -0.12
CA HIS A 201 3.14 14.49 -1.23
C HIS A 201 3.43 15.93 -0.79
N ARG A 202 3.20 16.23 0.50
CA ARG A 202 3.44 17.56 1.09
C ARG A 202 4.92 17.86 1.23
N HIS A 203 5.74 16.80 1.40
CA HIS A 203 7.18 16.87 1.58
C HIS A 203 7.97 16.53 0.31
N LEU A 204 7.28 16.27 -0.81
CA LEU A 204 7.92 16.06 -2.11
C LEU A 204 8.13 17.38 -2.84
N SER A 205 9.35 17.56 -3.37
CA SER A 205 9.73 18.61 -4.30
C SER A 205 10.29 18.01 -5.59
N GLU A 206 10.27 18.77 -6.67
CA GLU A 206 10.80 18.32 -7.97
C GLU A 206 12.26 17.85 -7.88
N PRO A 207 13.20 18.60 -7.23
CA PRO A 207 14.57 18.11 -7.07
C PRO A 207 14.67 16.80 -6.31
N LEU A 208 13.92 16.63 -5.21
CA LEU A 208 13.92 15.39 -4.43
C LEU A 208 13.42 14.19 -5.26
N VAL A 209 12.35 14.37 -6.03
CA VAL A 209 11.84 13.32 -6.94
C VAL A 209 12.91 12.97 -7.99
N ALA A 210 13.60 13.96 -8.56
CA ALA A 210 14.69 13.74 -9.51
C ALA A 210 15.85 12.95 -8.88
N ASP A 211 16.26 13.27 -7.64
CA ASP A 211 17.31 12.56 -6.91
C ASP A 211 16.94 11.10 -6.63
N ILE A 212 15.69 10.85 -6.19
CA ILE A 212 15.19 9.50 -5.93
C ILE A 212 15.21 8.66 -7.23
N ARG A 213 14.73 9.24 -8.33
CA ARG A 213 14.72 8.57 -9.64
C ARG A 213 16.15 8.35 -10.19
N ALA A 214 17.05 9.31 -10.01
CA ALA A 214 18.47 9.16 -10.38
C ALA A 214 19.15 8.03 -9.61
N ALA A 215 18.68 7.74 -8.38
CA ALA A 215 19.13 6.58 -7.60
C ALA A 215 18.56 5.24 -8.09
N GLY A 216 17.73 5.23 -9.15
CA GLY A 216 17.13 4.02 -9.73
C GLY A 216 15.85 3.55 -9.03
N LEU A 217 15.21 4.39 -8.23
CA LEU A 217 13.99 4.04 -7.49
C LEU A 217 12.74 4.61 -8.16
N ARG A 218 11.61 3.93 -7.94
CA ARG A 218 10.28 4.46 -8.23
C ARG A 218 9.77 5.30 -7.07
N VAL A 219 8.89 6.26 -7.35
CA VAL A 219 8.30 7.15 -6.35
C VAL A 219 6.80 6.96 -6.29
N LEU A 220 6.26 6.71 -5.09
CA LEU A 220 4.83 6.76 -4.80
C LEU A 220 4.55 7.96 -3.90
N ALA A 221 3.58 8.80 -4.28
CA ALA A 221 3.09 9.91 -3.47
C ALA A 221 1.75 9.59 -2.82
N TYR A 222 1.61 9.81 -1.52
CA TYR A 222 0.38 9.65 -0.75
C TYR A 222 0.09 10.89 0.11
N THR A 223 -1.11 11.18 0.58
CA THR A 223 -2.38 10.84 -0.04
C THR A 223 -2.83 12.03 -0.84
N VAL A 224 -2.88 11.90 -2.17
CA VAL A 224 -3.08 13.00 -3.10
C VAL A 224 -4.54 13.03 -3.54
N ASN A 225 -5.28 14.06 -3.14
CA ASN A 225 -6.72 14.13 -3.36
C ASN A 225 -7.13 15.23 -4.35
N GLU A 226 -6.19 16.09 -4.75
CA GLU A 226 -6.45 17.19 -5.68
C GLU A 226 -5.85 16.90 -7.07
N PRO A 227 -6.66 16.93 -8.16
CA PRO A 227 -6.20 16.60 -9.51
C PRO A 227 -5.02 17.45 -9.99
N ALA A 228 -5.01 18.75 -9.68
CA ALA A 228 -3.91 19.63 -10.05
C ALA A 228 -2.58 19.20 -9.38
N ARG A 229 -2.63 18.79 -8.11
CA ARG A 229 -1.45 18.29 -7.41
C ARG A 229 -0.98 16.95 -7.97
N ALA A 230 -1.89 16.06 -8.32
CA ALA A 230 -1.56 14.78 -8.96
C ALA A 230 -0.85 14.97 -10.30
N LEU A 231 -1.35 15.89 -11.15
CA LEU A 231 -0.72 16.24 -12.42
C LEU A 231 0.67 16.83 -12.23
N LEU A 232 0.85 17.74 -11.28
CA LEU A 232 2.15 18.34 -10.98
C LEU A 232 3.17 17.28 -10.52
N LEU A 233 2.77 16.37 -9.63
CA LEU A 233 3.62 15.27 -9.17
C LEU A 233 4.01 14.33 -10.32
N ALA A 234 3.06 14.02 -11.21
CA ALA A 234 3.35 13.22 -12.41
C ALA A 234 4.34 13.92 -13.35
N GLN A 235 4.23 15.26 -13.51
CA GLN A 235 5.20 16.06 -14.28
C GLN A 235 6.61 16.01 -13.67
N TRP A 236 6.72 15.96 -12.34
CA TRP A 236 8.01 15.76 -11.64
C TRP A 236 8.59 14.35 -11.81
N GLY A 237 7.78 13.42 -12.35
CA GLY A 237 8.19 12.03 -12.56
C GLY A 237 7.82 11.09 -11.42
N VAL A 238 6.84 11.44 -10.58
CA VAL A 238 6.25 10.49 -9.62
C VAL A 238 5.56 9.37 -10.37
N ASP A 239 5.89 8.13 -10.04
CA ASP A 239 5.45 6.93 -10.77
C ASP A 239 4.04 6.49 -10.35
N MET A 240 3.69 6.67 -9.06
CA MET A 240 2.40 6.25 -8.51
C MET A 240 1.79 7.31 -7.59
N ILE A 241 0.48 7.45 -7.67
CA ILE A 241 -0.32 8.38 -6.87
C ILE A 241 -1.36 7.58 -6.08
N CYS A 242 -1.22 7.57 -4.75
CA CYS A 242 -2.19 6.98 -3.84
C CYS A 242 -3.22 8.03 -3.42
N THR A 243 -4.53 7.73 -3.56
CA THR A 243 -5.60 8.71 -3.39
C THR A 243 -6.83 8.15 -2.67
N ASP A 244 -7.48 9.00 -1.85
CA ASP A 244 -8.83 8.76 -1.32
C ASP A 244 -9.93 9.16 -2.32
N ARG A 245 -9.59 9.96 -3.34
CA ARG A 245 -10.57 10.56 -4.24
C ARG A 245 -10.59 9.85 -5.60
N ILE A 246 -10.87 8.53 -5.55
CA ILE A 246 -11.02 7.71 -6.75
C ILE A 246 -12.17 8.16 -7.65
N ASP A 247 -13.08 9.00 -7.13
CA ASP A 247 -14.12 9.69 -7.89
C ASP A 247 -13.59 10.89 -8.70
N ARG A 248 -12.49 11.52 -8.27
CA ARG A 248 -11.93 12.74 -8.88
C ARG A 248 -10.70 12.48 -9.73
N LEU A 249 -9.79 11.64 -9.28
CA LEU A 249 -8.62 11.24 -10.03
C LEU A 249 -9.00 10.08 -10.95
N LYS A 250 -9.17 10.37 -12.24
CA LYS A 250 -9.61 9.36 -13.21
C LYS A 250 -8.42 8.58 -13.76
N PRO A 251 -8.58 7.27 -14.08
CA PRO A 251 -7.48 6.44 -14.61
C PRO A 251 -6.80 6.97 -15.87
N ASP A 252 -7.51 7.75 -16.68
CA ASP A 252 -7.02 8.33 -17.93
C ASP A 252 -6.43 9.76 -17.78
N MET A 253 -6.42 10.33 -16.57
CA MET A 253 -6.00 11.71 -16.35
C MET A 253 -4.55 12.02 -16.74
N PHE A 254 -3.70 11.01 -16.80
CA PHE A 254 -2.28 11.17 -17.16
C PHE A 254 -1.99 10.86 -18.64
N SER A 255 -3.00 10.49 -19.43
CA SER A 255 -2.83 10.10 -20.85
C SER A 255 -2.19 11.20 -21.69
N ALA A 256 -2.46 12.46 -21.37
CA ALA A 256 -1.86 13.60 -22.04
C ALA A 256 -0.35 13.79 -21.76
N LEU A 257 0.15 13.27 -20.63
CA LEU A 257 1.56 13.34 -20.28
C LEU A 257 2.39 12.25 -20.98
N ALA A 258 1.75 11.17 -21.41
CA ALA A 258 2.41 10.05 -22.10
C ALA A 258 2.68 10.35 -23.60
N ASN A 259 1.99 11.36 -24.18
CA ASN A 259 2.17 11.80 -25.56
C ASN A 259 2.43 13.31 -25.59
N PRO A 260 3.63 13.81 -25.26
CA PRO A 260 3.96 15.21 -25.53
C PRO A 260 3.97 15.41 -27.05
N VAL A 261 3.10 16.35 -27.52
CA VAL A 261 3.02 16.77 -28.92
C VAL A 261 4.31 17.44 -29.35
#